data_3ac7767aaa027b8421f27f5a1fbfba95
#
_entry.id   3ac7767aaa027b8421f27f5a1fbfba95
#
_cell.length_a   1.000
_cell.length_b   1.000
_cell.length_c   1.000
_cell.angle_alpha   90.00
_cell.angle_beta   90.00
_cell.angle_gamma   90.00
#
_symmetry.space_group_name_H-M   'P 1'
#
loop_
_entity.id
_entity.type
_entity.pdbx_description
1 polymer ?
#
loop_
_entity_poly.entity_id
_entity_poly.type
_entity_poly.pdbx_seq_one_letter_code
_entity_poly.pdbx_strand_id
1 'polypeptide(L)'
;LKTYTETRFNFGDKNLVTSNGEVDTNPAANKAPDLHFAWIQLGGLRVGKDETPYDQFIGYAGNVIQDTIIPYGVKDTNVVSYYFDVDGGFSGVISLEEGSGVTGTIDSYVPHVVGGLKYKGDWGAITGVVAYDSNYEEVAGKVRLDVNVSKELSLFVMAGYGTDDNLSDDAGNAIDAHGRGFYKPWGGNWAVWGGGTYKFNDKTAFNLQASADDDKNYALAANVAYTIVPGYTITTEVDWNHFGHFYDGTPFGNWTKADKKDSVGGIVRFQRNF
;
A
#
# COMPACT_ATOMS: atom_id res chain seq x y z
N LEU A 1 -25.51 2.21 12.68
CA LEU A 1 -24.65 1.05 12.86
C LEU A 1 -24.28 0.48 11.50
N LYS A 2 -23.00 0.26 11.27
CA LYS A 2 -22.46 -0.45 10.09
C LYS A 2 -21.61 -1.61 10.57
N THR A 3 -21.62 -2.70 9.82
CA THR A 3 -20.73 -3.85 10.02
C THR A 3 -20.12 -4.22 8.67
N TYR A 4 -18.90 -4.69 8.69
CA TYR A 4 -18.23 -5.19 7.50
C TYR A 4 -17.42 -6.43 7.84
N THR A 5 -17.46 -7.41 6.95
CA THR A 5 -16.64 -8.62 7.04
C THR A 5 -16.16 -8.97 5.64
N GLU A 6 -14.87 -9.21 5.50
CA GLU A 6 -14.26 -9.69 4.28
C GLU A 6 -13.51 -10.99 4.56
N THR A 7 -13.86 -12.02 3.81
CA THR A 7 -13.17 -13.31 3.83
C THR A 7 -12.51 -13.54 2.49
N ARG A 8 -11.22 -13.88 2.50
CA ARG A 8 -10.45 -14.18 1.30
C ARG A 8 -10.26 -15.68 1.13
N PHE A 9 -10.49 -16.14 -0.09
CA PHE A 9 -10.18 -17.49 -0.55
C PHE A 9 -9.03 -17.38 -1.54
N ASN A 10 -7.85 -17.85 -1.16
CA ASN A 10 -6.66 -17.78 -1.98
C ASN A 10 -6.36 -19.14 -2.61
N PHE A 11 -6.03 -19.12 -3.89
CA PHE A 11 -5.66 -20.30 -4.66
C PHE A 11 -4.27 -20.09 -5.26
N GLY A 12 -3.51 -21.16 -5.34
CA GLY A 12 -2.15 -21.14 -5.83
C GLY A 12 -1.15 -20.59 -4.82
N ASP A 13 0.12 -20.87 -5.05
CA ASP A 13 1.22 -20.34 -4.26
C ASP A 13 2.10 -19.41 -5.11
N LYS A 14 2.37 -18.22 -4.59
CA LYS A 14 3.36 -17.33 -5.20
C LYS A 14 4.79 -17.77 -4.88
N ASN A 15 4.97 -18.44 -3.75
CA ASN A 15 6.27 -18.90 -3.28
C ASN A 15 6.40 -20.39 -3.58
N LEU A 16 6.83 -20.70 -4.78
CA LEU A 16 7.16 -22.06 -5.18
C LEU A 16 8.37 -22.64 -4.44
N VAL A 17 9.00 -21.87 -3.57
CA VAL A 17 10.15 -22.31 -2.79
C VAL A 17 9.77 -22.34 -1.33
N THR A 18 9.81 -23.53 -0.75
CA THR A 18 9.65 -23.74 0.69
C THR A 18 10.84 -23.19 1.46
N SER A 19 10.72 -23.02 2.77
CA SER A 19 11.83 -22.62 3.66
C SER A 19 13.06 -23.53 3.56
N ASN A 20 12.92 -24.73 3.03
CA ASN A 20 14.00 -25.70 2.82
C ASN A 20 14.62 -25.61 1.41
N GLY A 21 14.19 -24.66 0.58
CA GLY A 21 14.68 -24.54 -0.79
C GLY A 21 14.04 -25.51 -1.78
N GLU A 22 13.07 -26.32 -1.36
CA GLU A 22 12.31 -27.20 -2.24
C GLU A 22 11.26 -26.41 -3.01
N VAL A 23 11.02 -26.79 -4.25
CA VAL A 23 9.95 -26.21 -5.06
C VAL A 23 8.63 -26.86 -4.67
N ASP A 24 7.65 -26.05 -4.25
CA ASP A 24 6.28 -26.56 -4.08
C ASP A 24 5.72 -26.93 -5.46
N THR A 25 5.49 -28.22 -5.65
CA THR A 25 4.98 -28.77 -6.92
C THR A 25 3.47 -28.72 -7.03
N ASN A 26 2.76 -28.20 -6.03
CA ASN A 26 1.31 -28.05 -6.04
C ASN A 26 0.86 -26.58 -6.05
N PRO A 27 1.03 -25.85 -7.18
CA PRO A 27 0.68 -24.44 -7.26
C PRO A 27 -0.83 -24.17 -7.16
N ALA A 28 -1.66 -25.22 -7.24
CA ALA A 28 -3.11 -25.12 -7.10
C ALA A 28 -3.62 -25.51 -5.70
N ALA A 29 -2.72 -25.66 -4.72
CA ALA A 29 -3.13 -25.96 -3.34
C ALA A 29 -4.03 -24.84 -2.78
N ASN A 30 -5.17 -25.24 -2.23
CA ASN A 30 -6.05 -24.31 -1.55
C ASN A 30 -5.40 -23.85 -0.24
N LYS A 31 -5.39 -22.53 -0.02
CA LYS A 31 -5.05 -21.96 1.28
C LYS A 31 -6.29 -21.93 2.17
N ALA A 32 -6.08 -21.95 3.48
CA ALA A 32 -7.18 -21.74 4.42
C ALA A 32 -7.86 -20.40 4.14
N PRO A 33 -9.20 -20.31 4.28
CA PRO A 33 -9.88 -19.02 4.23
C PRO A 33 -9.28 -18.07 5.25
N ASP A 34 -9.02 -16.83 4.86
CA ASP A 34 -8.51 -15.79 5.73
C ASP A 34 -9.57 -14.74 6.02
N LEU A 35 -9.80 -14.44 7.31
CA LEU A 35 -10.61 -13.31 7.73
C LEU A 35 -9.79 -12.03 7.57
N HIS A 36 -9.95 -11.36 6.44
CA HIS A 36 -9.19 -10.16 6.12
C HIS A 36 -9.66 -8.97 6.96
N PHE A 37 -10.95 -8.61 6.87
CA PHE A 37 -11.53 -7.54 7.67
C PHE A 37 -12.73 -8.01 8.48
N ALA A 38 -12.89 -7.45 9.68
CA ALA A 38 -14.07 -7.64 10.53
C ALA A 38 -14.20 -6.46 11.50
N TRP A 39 -15.11 -5.52 11.21
CA TRP A 39 -15.29 -4.35 12.07
C TRP A 39 -16.75 -3.95 12.23
N ILE A 40 -17.00 -3.20 13.30
CA ILE A 40 -18.28 -2.57 13.61
C ILE A 40 -18.06 -1.06 13.70
N GLN A 41 -18.98 -0.28 13.13
CA GLN A 41 -18.95 1.18 13.21
C GLN A 41 -20.28 1.75 13.70
N LEU A 42 -20.21 2.60 14.73
CA LEU A 42 -21.34 3.36 15.27
C LEU A 42 -21.01 4.86 15.21
N GLY A 43 -21.74 5.59 14.35
CA GLY A 43 -21.35 6.97 14.04
C GLY A 43 -19.96 7.03 13.47
N GLY A 44 -19.09 7.85 14.04
CA GLY A 44 -17.67 7.94 13.68
C GLY A 44 -16.78 6.84 14.27
N LEU A 45 -17.22 6.18 15.35
CA LEU A 45 -16.42 5.16 16.04
C LEU A 45 -16.44 3.83 15.28
N ARG A 46 -15.26 3.36 14.87
CA ARG A 46 -15.02 2.05 14.25
C ARG A 46 -14.09 1.23 15.14
N VAL A 47 -14.45 -0.04 15.38
CA VAL A 47 -13.68 -0.98 16.19
C VAL A 47 -13.63 -2.33 15.47
N GLY A 48 -12.47 -2.95 15.42
CA GLY A 48 -12.24 -4.27 14.85
C GLY A 48 -10.99 -4.37 14.01
N LYS A 49 -10.91 -5.41 13.18
CA LYS A 49 -9.82 -5.61 12.23
C LYS A 49 -10.13 -4.87 10.92
N ASP A 50 -9.26 -3.95 10.55
CA ASP A 50 -9.37 -3.15 9.32
C ASP A 50 -7.97 -2.81 8.80
N GLU A 51 -7.90 -2.18 7.64
CA GLU A 51 -6.67 -1.55 7.18
C GLU A 51 -6.45 -0.25 7.96
N THR A 52 -5.19 0.04 8.29
CA THR A 52 -4.85 1.27 9.01
C THR A 52 -5.36 2.52 8.26
N PRO A 53 -5.97 3.49 8.96
CA PRO A 53 -6.26 4.81 8.37
C PRO A 53 -5.04 5.51 7.77
N TYR A 54 -3.84 5.19 8.19
CA TYR A 54 -2.60 5.70 7.59
C TYR A 54 -2.48 5.39 6.09
N ASP A 55 -3.09 4.29 5.63
CA ASP A 55 -3.13 3.87 4.23
C ASP A 55 -4.52 4.09 3.60
N GLN A 56 -5.57 3.61 4.25
CA GLN A 56 -6.93 3.69 3.72
C GLN A 56 -7.44 5.13 3.59
N PHE A 57 -7.19 6.00 4.58
CA PHE A 57 -7.72 7.36 4.59
C PHE A 57 -7.02 8.27 3.58
N ILE A 58 -5.71 8.09 3.35
CA ILE A 58 -4.98 8.84 2.34
C ILE A 58 -5.24 8.29 0.92
N GLY A 59 -5.52 7.02 0.81
CA GLY A 59 -5.78 6.32 -0.44
C GLY A 59 -4.52 5.70 -1.07
N TYR A 60 -4.75 4.73 -1.94
CA TYR A 60 -3.70 3.96 -2.60
C TYR A 60 -2.99 4.79 -3.67
N ALA A 61 -1.73 4.46 -3.94
CA ALA A 61 -0.86 5.29 -4.77
C ALA A 61 -1.39 5.44 -6.20
N GLY A 62 -1.83 4.41 -6.87
CA GLY A 62 -2.35 4.56 -8.23
C GLY A 62 -3.37 3.50 -8.60
N ASN A 63 -3.78 3.50 -9.88
CA ASN A 63 -4.65 2.49 -10.45
C ASN A 63 -3.84 1.45 -11.24
N VAL A 64 -2.59 1.23 -10.86
CA VAL A 64 -1.73 0.18 -11.41
C VAL A 64 -1.82 -1.06 -10.51
N ILE A 65 -1.48 -2.24 -11.05
CA ILE A 65 -1.59 -3.49 -10.30
C ILE A 65 -0.45 -3.59 -9.28
N GLN A 66 0.75 -3.16 -9.69
CA GLN A 66 1.97 -3.17 -8.87
C GLN A 66 2.27 -1.77 -8.32
N ASP A 67 1.31 -1.19 -7.64
CA ASP A 67 1.41 0.14 -7.05
C ASP A 67 2.34 0.22 -5.82
N THR A 68 2.71 -0.93 -5.27
CA THR A 68 3.54 -1.08 -4.07
C THR A 68 4.97 -1.57 -4.36
N ILE A 69 5.49 -1.43 -5.58
CA ILE A 69 6.90 -1.73 -5.87
C ILE A 69 7.80 -0.87 -4.96
N ILE A 70 7.53 0.44 -4.87
CA ILE A 70 7.97 1.24 -3.74
C ILE A 70 6.81 1.24 -2.74
N PRO A 71 6.94 0.56 -1.60
CA PRO A 71 5.82 0.36 -0.68
C PRO A 71 5.44 1.68 0.00
N TYR A 72 4.15 1.92 0.17
CA TYR A 72 3.62 3.10 0.86
C TYR A 72 2.74 2.73 2.06
N GLY A 73 2.46 1.44 2.24
CA GLY A 73 1.61 0.90 3.28
C GLY A 73 0.91 -0.38 2.87
N VAL A 74 -0.41 -0.44 3.05
CA VAL A 74 -1.29 -1.61 2.89
C VAL A 74 -1.11 -2.60 4.04
N LYS A 75 -1.42 -2.15 5.24
CA LYS A 75 -1.27 -2.90 6.49
C LYS A 75 -2.62 -3.09 7.19
N ASP A 76 -2.94 -4.35 7.49
CA ASP A 76 -4.09 -4.69 8.33
C ASP A 76 -3.69 -4.65 9.79
N THR A 77 -4.61 -4.16 10.63
CA THR A 77 -4.40 -4.04 12.07
C THR A 77 -5.72 -4.09 12.82
N ASN A 78 -5.69 -4.34 14.12
CA ASN A 78 -6.83 -4.06 14.97
C ASN A 78 -6.86 -2.57 15.29
N VAL A 79 -8.03 -1.95 15.11
CA VAL A 79 -8.21 -0.50 15.23
C VAL A 79 -9.32 -0.14 16.21
N VAL A 80 -9.11 0.99 16.89
CA VAL A 80 -10.15 1.80 17.52
C VAL A 80 -10.03 3.19 16.90
N SER A 81 -10.83 3.45 15.88
CA SER A 81 -10.74 4.67 15.07
C SER A 81 -11.99 5.54 15.22
N TYR A 82 -11.81 6.84 15.18
CA TYR A 82 -12.90 7.80 15.14
C TYR A 82 -12.78 8.67 13.89
N TYR A 83 -13.75 8.53 13.00
CA TYR A 83 -13.89 9.32 11.77
C TYR A 83 -14.86 10.46 12.00
N PHE A 84 -14.55 11.63 11.51
CA PHE A 84 -15.41 12.80 11.58
C PHE A 84 -15.40 13.59 10.28
N ASP A 85 -16.55 14.14 9.94
CA ASP A 85 -16.73 15.05 8.83
C ASP A 85 -17.10 16.43 9.39
N VAL A 86 -16.51 17.46 8.80
CA VAL A 86 -16.79 18.86 9.11
C VAL A 86 -17.33 19.52 7.84
N ASP A 87 -18.24 20.47 8.01
CA ASP A 87 -18.79 21.22 6.90
C ASP A 87 -17.69 21.86 6.04
N GLY A 88 -17.96 22.04 4.74
CA GLY A 88 -17.02 22.66 3.81
C GLY A 88 -15.99 21.71 3.19
N GLY A 89 -16.23 20.39 3.22
CA GLY A 89 -15.39 19.40 2.54
C GLY A 89 -14.22 18.88 3.38
N PHE A 90 -14.17 19.21 4.67
CA PHE A 90 -13.17 18.68 5.59
C PHE A 90 -13.63 17.36 6.22
N SER A 91 -12.72 16.43 6.34
CA SER A 91 -12.89 15.19 7.11
C SER A 91 -11.60 14.83 7.82
N GLY A 92 -11.71 14.00 8.86
CA GLY A 92 -10.55 13.56 9.60
C GLY A 92 -10.74 12.22 10.27
N VAL A 93 -9.64 11.69 10.79
CA VAL A 93 -9.58 10.44 11.53
C VAL A 93 -8.52 10.50 12.63
N ILE A 94 -8.82 9.87 13.75
CA ILE A 94 -7.85 9.51 14.79
C ILE A 94 -8.02 8.02 15.05
N SER A 95 -6.92 7.28 15.15
CA SER A 95 -6.92 5.83 15.37
C SER A 95 -5.88 5.43 16.41
N LEU A 96 -6.26 4.46 17.24
CA LEU A 96 -5.36 3.69 18.08
C LEU A 96 -5.27 2.29 17.48
N GLU A 97 -4.06 1.77 17.31
CA GLU A 97 -3.81 0.57 16.53
C GLU A 97 -2.86 -0.40 17.25
N GLU A 98 -3.11 -1.68 17.03
CA GLU A 98 -2.25 -2.75 17.56
C GLU A 98 -1.03 -3.00 16.66
N GLY A 99 -1.13 -2.66 15.38
CA GLY A 99 -0.17 -3.08 14.38
C GLY A 99 -0.37 -4.54 13.95
N SER A 100 0.57 -5.06 13.18
CA SER A 100 0.57 -6.47 12.75
C SER A 100 1.96 -6.94 12.34
N GLY A 101 2.15 -8.27 12.35
CA GLY A 101 3.44 -8.89 12.04
C GLY A 101 4.43 -8.81 13.20
N VAL A 102 5.62 -9.36 12.97
CA VAL A 102 6.65 -9.50 14.01
C VAL A 102 7.20 -8.13 14.44
N THR A 103 7.33 -7.20 13.50
CA THR A 103 7.90 -5.87 13.74
C THR A 103 6.86 -4.80 14.05
N GLY A 104 5.60 -5.01 13.65
CA GLY A 104 4.56 -3.99 13.74
C GLY A 104 3.55 -4.20 14.87
N THR A 105 3.44 -5.40 15.45
CA THR A 105 2.56 -5.60 16.61
C THR A 105 3.16 -4.92 17.83
N ILE A 106 2.34 -4.15 18.58
CA ILE A 106 2.79 -3.50 19.82
C ILE A 106 3.39 -4.51 20.79
N ASP A 107 4.53 -4.18 21.36
CA ASP A 107 5.26 -4.98 22.34
C ASP A 107 4.94 -4.61 23.80
N SER A 108 4.13 -3.58 23.98
CA SER A 108 3.73 -3.04 25.27
C SER A 108 2.22 -2.70 25.27
N TYR A 109 1.75 -2.00 26.31
CA TYR A 109 0.39 -1.49 26.39
C TYR A 109 0.17 -0.14 25.67
N VAL A 110 1.20 0.43 25.07
CA VAL A 110 1.10 1.69 24.34
C VAL A 110 0.72 1.42 22.89
N PRO A 111 -0.46 1.84 22.43
CA PRO A 111 -0.86 1.61 21.04
C PRO A 111 -0.07 2.52 20.09
N HIS A 112 0.01 2.12 18.83
CA HIS A 112 0.32 3.05 17.77
C HIS A 112 -0.78 4.09 17.63
N VAL A 113 -0.43 5.29 17.18
CA VAL A 113 -1.39 6.39 17.03
C VAL A 113 -1.34 6.93 15.61
N VAL A 114 -2.51 7.04 14.97
CA VAL A 114 -2.65 7.61 13.62
C VAL A 114 -3.59 8.79 13.65
N GLY A 115 -3.22 9.87 12.94
CA GLY A 115 -4.07 11.01 12.69
C GLY A 115 -4.12 11.33 11.19
N GLY A 116 -5.28 11.74 10.68
CA GLY A 116 -5.45 12.14 9.29
C GLY A 116 -6.43 13.28 9.12
N LEU A 117 -6.14 14.16 8.15
CA LEU A 117 -7.01 15.24 7.70
C LEU A 117 -7.10 15.24 6.18
N LYS A 118 -8.29 15.52 5.66
CA LYS A 118 -8.58 15.61 4.23
C LYS A 118 -9.46 16.82 3.95
N TYR A 119 -9.11 17.55 2.91
CA TYR A 119 -9.96 18.53 2.30
C TYR A 119 -10.28 18.10 0.86
N LYS A 120 -11.57 18.05 0.52
CA LYS A 120 -12.06 17.66 -0.80
C LYS A 120 -12.91 18.78 -1.40
N GLY A 121 -12.61 19.15 -2.65
CA GLY A 121 -13.37 20.08 -3.47
C GLY A 121 -13.63 19.53 -4.87
N ASP A 122 -14.25 20.33 -5.73
CA ASP A 122 -14.55 19.94 -7.13
C ASP A 122 -13.28 19.70 -7.96
N TRP A 123 -12.19 20.39 -7.62
CA TRP A 123 -10.90 20.29 -8.29
C TRP A 123 -10.13 19.00 -7.93
N GLY A 124 -10.47 18.35 -6.80
CA GLY A 124 -9.77 17.19 -6.29
C GLY A 124 -9.74 17.15 -4.77
N ALA A 125 -8.62 16.71 -4.19
CA ALA A 125 -8.44 16.59 -2.74
C ALA A 125 -6.99 16.80 -2.33
N ILE A 126 -6.79 17.27 -1.10
CA ILE A 126 -5.52 17.18 -0.39
C ILE A 126 -5.75 16.38 0.89
N THR A 127 -4.88 15.41 1.16
CA THR A 127 -4.96 14.53 2.32
C THR A 127 -3.60 14.44 2.98
N GLY A 128 -3.56 14.56 4.30
CA GLY A 128 -2.37 14.32 5.10
C GLY A 128 -2.65 13.27 6.17
N VAL A 129 -1.70 12.39 6.42
CA VAL A 129 -1.72 11.43 7.53
C VAL A 129 -0.40 11.43 8.26
N VAL A 130 -0.44 11.19 9.56
CA VAL A 130 0.73 11.03 10.42
C VAL A 130 0.50 9.84 11.34
N ALA A 131 1.54 9.08 11.60
CA ALA A 131 1.51 7.94 12.50
C ALA A 131 2.70 7.98 13.45
N TYR A 132 2.49 7.55 14.69
CA TYR A 132 3.50 7.29 15.69
C TYR A 132 3.59 5.77 15.90
N ASP A 133 4.76 5.21 15.64
CA ASP A 133 5.11 3.82 15.93
C ASP A 133 5.63 3.72 17.35
N SER A 134 4.86 3.08 18.22
CA SER A 134 5.21 2.99 19.64
C SER A 134 6.32 1.97 19.94
N ASN A 135 6.59 1.03 19.02
CA ASN A 135 7.66 0.05 19.19
C ASN A 135 9.04 0.66 18.95
N TYR A 136 9.13 1.53 17.94
CA TYR A 136 10.38 2.17 17.52
C TYR A 136 10.49 3.62 17.98
N GLU A 137 9.42 4.18 18.60
CA GLU A 137 9.33 5.59 19.02
C GLU A 137 9.54 6.57 17.84
N GLU A 138 9.09 6.17 16.63
CA GLU A 138 9.33 6.88 15.39
C GLU A 138 8.03 7.46 14.82
N VAL A 139 8.19 8.52 14.02
CA VAL A 139 7.06 9.18 13.35
C VAL A 139 7.18 9.04 11.85
N ALA A 140 6.07 8.71 11.21
CA ALA A 140 5.96 8.71 9.77
C ALA A 140 4.74 9.52 9.33
N GLY A 141 4.83 10.17 8.17
CA GLY A 141 3.72 10.93 7.61
C GLY A 141 3.70 10.87 6.10
N LYS A 142 2.50 11.04 5.53
CA LYS A 142 2.27 11.13 4.09
C LYS A 142 1.36 12.29 3.76
N VAL A 143 1.62 12.95 2.64
CA VAL A 143 0.72 13.97 2.06
C VAL A 143 0.42 13.58 0.63
N ARG A 144 -0.84 13.68 0.23
CA ARG A 144 -1.33 13.39 -1.10
C ARG A 144 -2.16 14.53 -1.67
N LEU A 145 -1.91 14.84 -2.92
CA LEU A 145 -2.71 15.74 -3.75
C LEU A 145 -3.32 14.94 -4.90
N ASP A 146 -4.63 14.99 -5.03
CA ASP A 146 -5.38 14.47 -6.16
C ASP A 146 -5.97 15.63 -6.95
N VAL A 147 -5.85 15.63 -8.28
CA VAL A 147 -6.33 16.69 -9.16
C VAL A 147 -7.18 16.10 -10.29
N ASN A 148 -8.42 16.57 -10.41
CA ASN A 148 -9.29 16.29 -11.54
C ASN A 148 -9.03 17.35 -12.62
N VAL A 149 -8.14 17.04 -13.58
CA VAL A 149 -7.79 17.97 -14.66
C VAL A 149 -8.93 18.11 -15.66
N SER A 150 -9.58 17.00 -15.96
CA SER A 150 -10.80 16.94 -16.79
C SER A 150 -11.67 15.76 -16.36
N LYS A 151 -12.77 15.51 -17.08
CA LYS A 151 -13.58 14.29 -16.85
C LYS A 151 -12.83 13.01 -17.21
N GLU A 152 -11.88 13.11 -18.12
CA GLU A 152 -11.08 11.99 -18.63
C GLU A 152 -9.74 11.83 -17.88
N LEU A 153 -9.16 12.94 -17.38
CA LEU A 153 -7.82 12.94 -16.79
C LEU A 153 -7.84 13.29 -15.30
N SER A 154 -7.38 12.36 -14.49
CA SER A 154 -7.06 12.58 -13.08
C SER A 154 -5.58 12.30 -12.81
N LEU A 155 -4.97 13.13 -11.97
CA LEU A 155 -3.57 13.03 -11.56
C LEU A 155 -3.48 12.94 -10.05
N PHE A 156 -2.41 12.33 -9.56
CA PHE A 156 -2.07 12.37 -8.14
C PHE A 156 -0.57 12.53 -7.95
N VAL A 157 -0.20 13.07 -6.81
CA VAL A 157 1.15 13.00 -6.25
C VAL A 157 1.03 12.74 -4.75
N MET A 158 1.86 11.84 -4.25
CA MET A 158 1.96 11.51 -2.82
C MET A 158 3.43 11.55 -2.43
N ALA A 159 3.72 12.07 -1.24
CA ALA A 159 5.06 12.05 -0.66
C ALA A 159 4.97 11.57 0.79
N GLY A 160 5.93 10.77 1.20
CA GLY A 160 6.08 10.25 2.55
C GLY A 160 7.43 10.63 3.15
N TYR A 161 7.44 10.80 4.48
CA TYR A 161 8.65 10.99 5.27
C TYR A 161 8.51 10.24 6.59
N GLY A 162 9.60 9.61 7.03
CA GLY A 162 9.69 8.97 8.33
C GLY A 162 11.02 9.28 9.00
N THR A 163 11.02 9.30 10.33
CA THR A 163 12.20 9.65 11.14
C THR A 163 13.21 8.49 11.23
N ASP A 164 12.76 7.25 11.12
CA ASP A 164 13.64 6.09 10.99
C ASP A 164 14.23 6.04 9.57
N ASP A 165 15.54 6.19 9.43
CA ASP A 165 16.23 6.20 8.14
C ASP A 165 16.62 4.80 7.63
N ASN A 166 16.56 3.79 8.48
CA ASN A 166 16.96 2.41 8.20
C ASN A 166 18.40 2.20 7.73
N LEU A 167 19.20 3.24 7.69
CA LEU A 167 20.58 3.19 7.22
C LEU A 167 21.55 2.67 8.27
N SER A 168 21.15 2.72 9.54
CA SER A 168 21.92 2.19 10.66
C SER A 168 21.04 1.39 11.59
N ASP A 169 21.20 0.08 11.59
CA ASP A 169 20.62 -0.78 12.61
C ASP A 169 21.70 -1.17 13.59
N ASP A 170 21.61 -0.64 14.83
CA ASP A 170 22.54 -0.92 15.94
C ASP A 170 22.59 -2.43 16.30
N ALA A 171 21.59 -3.19 15.89
CA ALA A 171 21.51 -4.63 16.11
C ALA A 171 22.34 -5.46 15.12
N GLY A 172 22.99 -4.85 14.12
CA GLY A 172 23.76 -5.55 13.10
C GLY A 172 22.90 -6.42 12.17
N ASN A 173 21.61 -6.16 12.09
CA ASN A 173 20.71 -6.84 11.17
C ASN A 173 20.93 -6.34 9.75
N ALA A 174 20.61 -7.18 8.77
CA ALA A 174 20.61 -6.76 7.38
C ALA A 174 19.63 -5.57 7.20
N ILE A 175 20.10 -4.54 6.50
CA ILE A 175 19.26 -3.40 6.15
C ILE A 175 18.07 -3.94 5.34
N ASP A 176 16.87 -3.72 5.82
CA ASP A 176 15.67 -4.01 5.07
C ASP A 176 15.46 -2.90 4.06
N ALA A 177 15.48 -3.23 2.78
CA ALA A 177 15.28 -2.26 1.68
C ALA A 177 13.90 -1.56 1.73
N HIS A 178 12.96 -2.11 2.47
CA HIS A 178 11.62 -1.59 2.60
C HIS A 178 11.36 -0.87 3.92
N GLY A 179 12.37 -0.66 4.72
CA GLY A 179 12.23 0.06 5.95
C GLY A 179 11.90 -0.81 7.16
N ARG A 180 12.16 -0.24 8.31
CA ARG A 180 11.79 -0.74 9.62
C ARG A 180 10.56 0.03 10.11
N GLY A 181 9.84 -0.51 11.03
CA GLY A 181 8.64 0.13 11.56
C GLY A 181 7.38 -0.16 10.74
N PHE A 182 6.24 0.04 11.37
CA PHE A 182 4.95 -0.35 10.80
C PHE A 182 4.44 0.65 9.76
N TYR A 183 4.74 1.94 9.93
CA TYR A 183 4.18 3.02 9.11
C TYR A 183 5.12 3.56 8.03
N LYS A 184 6.38 3.16 8.02
CA LYS A 184 7.39 3.57 7.03
C LYS A 184 7.95 2.35 6.30
N PRO A 185 7.22 1.79 5.31
CA PRO A 185 7.67 0.59 4.60
C PRO A 185 8.64 0.87 3.45
N TRP A 186 8.86 2.14 3.07
CA TRP A 186 9.83 2.53 2.04
C TRP A 186 11.25 2.61 2.57
N GLY A 187 12.25 2.60 1.67
CA GLY A 187 13.65 2.71 2.02
C GLY A 187 14.07 4.15 2.34
N GLY A 188 14.99 4.30 3.30
CA GLY A 188 15.47 5.60 3.78
C GLY A 188 14.40 6.45 4.45
N ASN A 189 14.57 7.78 4.46
CA ASN A 189 13.64 8.67 5.14
C ASN A 189 12.43 9.06 4.29
N TRP A 190 12.58 9.25 2.99
CA TRP A 190 11.51 9.77 2.12
C TRP A 190 11.16 8.83 0.98
N ALA A 191 9.92 8.96 0.53
CA ALA A 191 9.47 8.35 -0.73
C ALA A 191 8.44 9.23 -1.42
N VAL A 192 8.33 9.07 -2.75
CA VAL A 192 7.39 9.80 -3.58
C VAL A 192 6.72 8.85 -4.57
N TRP A 193 5.44 9.10 -4.83
CA TRP A 193 4.62 8.40 -5.82
C TRP A 193 3.85 9.43 -6.62
N GLY A 194 3.78 9.27 -7.91
CA GLY A 194 3.01 10.15 -8.77
C GLY A 194 2.50 9.42 -9.99
N GLY A 195 1.35 9.85 -10.47
CA GLY A 195 0.75 9.20 -11.62
C GLY A 195 -0.62 9.74 -11.97
N GLY A 196 -1.34 8.97 -12.75
CA GLY A 196 -2.68 9.37 -13.14
C GLY A 196 -3.41 8.32 -13.96
N THR A 197 -4.65 8.64 -14.24
CA THR A 197 -5.55 7.85 -15.07
C THR A 197 -6.08 8.72 -16.21
N TYR A 198 -6.00 8.19 -17.43
CA TYR A 198 -6.65 8.76 -18.61
C TYR A 198 -7.71 7.80 -19.15
N LYS A 199 -8.96 8.24 -19.15
CA LYS A 199 -10.10 7.49 -19.68
C LYS A 199 -10.29 7.81 -21.15
N PHE A 200 -10.00 6.87 -22.05
CA PHE A 200 -10.28 7.02 -23.49
C PHE A 200 -11.80 7.02 -23.77
N ASN A 201 -12.52 6.22 -23.00
CA ASN A 201 -13.98 6.07 -23.06
C ASN A 201 -14.46 5.31 -21.79
N ASP A 202 -15.76 5.02 -21.70
CA ASP A 202 -16.37 4.34 -20.53
C ASP A 202 -15.84 2.92 -20.27
N LYS A 203 -15.13 2.33 -21.24
CA LYS A 203 -14.63 0.96 -21.13
C LYS A 203 -13.10 0.87 -21.05
N THR A 204 -12.39 1.92 -21.45
CA THR A 204 -10.93 1.84 -21.63
C THR A 204 -10.25 2.97 -20.87
N ALA A 205 -9.35 2.62 -19.97
CA ALA A 205 -8.52 3.55 -19.25
C ALA A 205 -7.04 3.15 -19.34
N PHE A 206 -6.18 4.16 -19.38
CA PHE A 206 -4.74 4.03 -19.23
C PHE A 206 -4.34 4.56 -17.86
N ASN A 207 -3.50 3.82 -17.16
CA ASN A 207 -2.98 4.20 -15.86
C ASN A 207 -1.46 4.18 -15.89
N LEU A 208 -0.86 5.14 -15.22
CA LEU A 208 0.59 5.27 -15.07
C LEU A 208 0.92 5.64 -13.64
N GLN A 209 1.95 5.03 -13.08
CA GLN A 209 2.55 5.39 -11.81
C GLN A 209 4.07 5.35 -11.90
N ALA A 210 4.73 6.36 -11.38
CA ALA A 210 6.16 6.40 -11.10
C ALA A 210 6.37 6.60 -9.61
N SER A 211 7.38 5.96 -9.04
CA SER A 211 7.71 6.08 -7.63
C SER A 211 9.22 5.98 -7.39
N ALA A 212 9.66 6.56 -6.29
CA ALA A 212 11.05 6.54 -5.85
C ALA A 212 11.14 6.66 -4.33
N ASP A 213 12.21 6.13 -3.74
CA ASP A 213 12.55 6.33 -2.33
C ASP A 213 14.02 6.75 -2.14
N ASP A 214 14.36 7.06 -0.88
CA ASP A 214 15.67 7.57 -0.48
C ASP A 214 16.80 6.55 -0.66
N ASP A 215 16.49 5.25 -0.61
CA ASP A 215 17.41 4.16 -0.91
C ASP A 215 17.70 3.99 -2.40
N LYS A 216 17.30 4.99 -3.22
CA LYS A 216 17.49 5.01 -4.68
C LYS A 216 16.78 3.86 -5.39
N ASN A 217 15.69 3.37 -4.82
CA ASN A 217 14.79 2.50 -5.51
C ASN A 217 13.86 3.32 -6.41
N TYR A 218 13.62 2.86 -7.63
CA TYR A 218 12.76 3.51 -8.61
C TYR A 218 11.80 2.49 -9.19
N ALA A 219 10.57 2.88 -9.45
CA ALA A 219 9.61 2.03 -10.11
C ALA A 219 8.73 2.80 -11.09
N LEU A 220 8.35 2.10 -12.16
CA LEU A 220 7.39 2.57 -13.15
C LEU A 220 6.43 1.44 -13.47
N ALA A 221 5.14 1.70 -13.35
CA ALA A 221 4.08 0.77 -13.73
C ALA A 221 3.10 1.46 -14.69
N ALA A 222 2.74 0.78 -15.78
CA ALA A 222 1.81 1.31 -16.76
C ALA A 222 0.85 0.21 -17.24
N ASN A 223 -0.44 0.50 -17.25
CA ASN A 223 -1.43 -0.47 -17.72
C ASN A 223 -2.54 0.12 -18.58
N VAL A 224 -3.18 -0.77 -19.31
CA VAL A 224 -4.46 -0.53 -19.95
C VAL A 224 -5.50 -1.46 -19.32
N ALA A 225 -6.55 -0.86 -18.77
CA ALA A 225 -7.72 -1.56 -18.23
C ALA A 225 -8.87 -1.49 -19.24
N TYR A 226 -9.42 -2.65 -19.61
CA TYR A 226 -10.54 -2.76 -20.55
C TYR A 226 -11.70 -3.50 -19.92
N THR A 227 -12.84 -2.83 -19.78
CA THR A 227 -14.09 -3.41 -19.28
C THR A 227 -14.87 -4.05 -20.41
N ILE A 228 -14.88 -5.38 -20.47
CA ILE A 228 -15.58 -6.16 -21.50
C ILE A 228 -17.10 -5.99 -21.33
N VAL A 229 -17.57 -6.25 -20.11
CA VAL A 229 -18.95 -6.06 -19.67
C VAL A 229 -18.95 -5.49 -18.25
N PRO A 230 -20.04 -4.86 -17.79
CA PRO A 230 -20.12 -4.35 -16.42
C PRO A 230 -19.66 -5.39 -15.39
N GLY A 231 -18.72 -5.01 -14.53
CA GLY A 231 -18.12 -5.86 -13.51
C GLY A 231 -17.05 -6.86 -14.01
N TYR A 232 -16.70 -6.89 -15.31
CA TYR A 232 -15.62 -7.74 -15.80
C TYR A 232 -14.58 -6.93 -16.58
N THR A 233 -13.37 -6.84 -16.03
CA THR A 233 -12.27 -6.03 -16.56
C THR A 233 -11.04 -6.91 -16.77
N ILE A 234 -10.36 -6.70 -17.90
CA ILE A 234 -9.02 -7.21 -18.17
C ILE A 234 -8.04 -6.04 -18.05
N THR A 235 -6.99 -6.21 -17.28
CA THR A 235 -5.92 -5.22 -17.14
C THR A 235 -4.60 -5.85 -17.56
N THR A 236 -3.92 -5.23 -18.52
CA THR A 236 -2.57 -5.61 -18.94
C THR A 236 -1.58 -4.54 -18.49
N GLU A 237 -0.57 -4.94 -17.73
CA GLU A 237 0.40 -4.05 -17.10
C GLU A 237 1.82 -4.47 -17.46
N VAL A 238 2.68 -3.47 -17.58
CA VAL A 238 4.14 -3.62 -17.66
C VAL A 238 4.75 -2.81 -16.55
N ASP A 239 5.71 -3.40 -15.86
CA ASP A 239 6.40 -2.84 -14.71
C ASP A 239 7.90 -2.82 -14.96
N TRP A 240 8.55 -1.77 -14.50
CA TRP A 240 10.00 -1.67 -14.37
C TRP A 240 10.35 -1.25 -12.96
N ASN A 241 11.40 -1.85 -12.41
CA ASN A 241 11.96 -1.44 -11.13
C ASN A 241 13.48 -1.48 -11.14
N HIS A 242 14.06 -0.56 -10.37
CA HIS A 242 15.48 -0.45 -10.10
C HIS A 242 15.71 -0.44 -8.59
N PHE A 243 16.64 -1.26 -8.10
CA PHE A 243 17.03 -1.33 -6.69
C PHE A 243 18.39 -0.68 -6.49
N GLY A 244 18.43 0.43 -5.73
CA GLY A 244 19.64 1.23 -5.51
C GLY A 244 20.70 0.50 -4.69
N HIS A 245 20.29 -0.14 -3.61
CA HIS A 245 21.15 -0.92 -2.70
C HIS A 245 20.94 -2.41 -2.91
N PHE A 246 21.28 -2.91 -4.09
CA PHE A 246 21.23 -4.32 -4.39
C PHE A 246 22.53 -5.01 -3.94
N TYR A 247 22.44 -5.95 -3.02
CA TYR A 247 23.54 -6.83 -2.63
C TYR A 247 23.41 -8.17 -3.34
N ASP A 248 24.50 -8.66 -3.93
CA ASP A 248 24.55 -9.97 -4.57
C ASP A 248 24.06 -11.06 -3.62
N GLY A 249 23.03 -11.79 -4.02
CA GLY A 249 22.50 -12.94 -3.30
C GLY A 249 21.31 -12.66 -2.38
N THR A 250 20.88 -11.41 -2.21
CA THR A 250 19.65 -11.10 -1.46
C THR A 250 18.64 -10.43 -2.38
N PRO A 251 17.63 -11.14 -2.89
CA PRO A 251 16.58 -10.53 -3.68
C PRO A 251 15.67 -9.71 -2.76
N PHE A 252 15.90 -8.41 -2.68
CA PHE A 252 15.03 -7.48 -1.96
C PHE A 252 13.66 -7.47 -2.61
N GLY A 253 12.67 -8.08 -1.97
CA GLY A 253 11.27 -7.97 -2.37
C GLY A 253 10.96 -8.16 -3.86
N ASN A 254 11.98 -8.44 -4.64
CA ASN A 254 11.90 -8.67 -6.06
C ASN A 254 11.21 -10.01 -6.31
N TRP A 255 9.95 -9.94 -6.67
CA TRP A 255 9.13 -11.11 -6.99
C TRP A 255 9.70 -11.93 -8.15
N THR A 256 10.61 -11.37 -8.93
CA THR A 256 11.28 -12.06 -10.05
C THR A 256 12.49 -12.89 -9.62
N LYS A 257 12.96 -12.73 -8.38
CA LYS A 257 14.23 -13.31 -7.88
C LYS A 257 15.42 -13.01 -8.80
N ALA A 258 15.34 -11.91 -9.54
CA ALA A 258 16.42 -11.50 -10.41
C ALA A 258 17.61 -11.04 -9.55
N ASP A 259 18.78 -11.53 -9.86
CA ASP A 259 20.07 -11.11 -9.33
C ASP A 259 20.58 -9.82 -10.00
N LYS A 260 19.68 -8.93 -10.39
CA LYS A 260 19.96 -7.70 -11.14
C LYS A 260 19.31 -6.51 -10.48
N LYS A 261 19.98 -5.36 -10.56
CA LYS A 261 19.43 -4.08 -10.10
C LYS A 261 18.15 -3.69 -10.82
N ASP A 262 18.03 -4.03 -12.07
CA ASP A 262 16.89 -3.68 -12.92
C ASP A 262 16.11 -4.91 -13.30
N SER A 263 14.80 -4.83 -13.20
CA SER A 263 13.91 -5.87 -13.71
C SER A 263 12.71 -5.26 -14.43
N VAL A 264 12.20 -6.02 -15.41
CA VAL A 264 10.97 -5.71 -16.14
C VAL A 264 10.02 -6.88 -16.00
N GLY A 265 8.79 -6.60 -15.61
CA GLY A 265 7.73 -7.57 -15.48
C GLY A 265 6.52 -7.23 -16.32
N GLY A 266 5.61 -8.19 -16.44
CA GLY A 266 4.32 -7.99 -17.06
C GLY A 266 3.24 -8.85 -16.41
N ILE A 267 2.05 -8.28 -16.25
CA ILE A 267 0.90 -8.92 -15.62
C ILE A 267 -0.33 -8.77 -16.50
N VAL A 268 -1.13 -9.83 -16.58
CA VAL A 268 -2.49 -9.76 -17.10
C VAL A 268 -3.45 -10.20 -16.00
N ARG A 269 -4.31 -9.28 -15.58
CA ARG A 269 -5.32 -9.53 -14.54
C ARG A 269 -6.72 -9.61 -15.15
N PHE A 270 -7.43 -10.68 -14.82
CA PHE A 270 -8.84 -10.87 -15.11
C PHE A 270 -9.62 -10.68 -13.81
N GLN A 271 -10.46 -9.66 -13.74
CA GLN A 271 -11.19 -9.32 -12.51
C GLN A 271 -12.70 -9.31 -12.76
N ARG A 272 -13.43 -10.04 -11.93
CA ARG A 272 -14.90 -10.04 -11.91
C ARG A 272 -15.41 -9.52 -10.57
N ASN A 273 -16.24 -8.50 -10.60
CA ASN A 273 -17.01 -7.97 -9.48
C ASN A 273 -18.47 -8.36 -9.65
N PHE A 274 -19.11 -8.81 -8.58
CA PHE A 274 -20.49 -9.29 -8.57
C PHE A 274 -21.41 -8.31 -7.85
#